data_142dfa54d768e41d26003caa5429f2fb
#
_entry.id   142dfa54d768e41d26003caa5429f2fb
#
_cell.length_a   1.000
_cell.length_b   1.000
_cell.length_c   1.000
_cell.angle_alpha   90.00
_cell.angle_beta   90.00
_cell.angle_gamma   90.00
#
_symmetry.space_group_name_H-M   'P 1'
#
loop_
_entity.id
_entity.type
_entity.pdbx_description
1 polymer ?
#
loop_
_entity_poly.entity_id
_entity_poly.type
_entity_poly.pdbx_seq_one_letter_code
_entity_poly.pdbx_strand_id
1 'polypeptide(L)'
;MMTNKKNDNISKPLWKRFLIGVGKTMKWALIVFFSTSILAVIIYKWVPVPYTPLMFIRNVEQKMDGKETRTEHTWVSIDDISPDLPLAVWASEDQNFFKHNGFDFEAIADAYKEAKNGGRQRGASTISQQTAKNVFLWPQSSWVRKGFEAYFTLLIELFWSKERIMEVYLNSIEMGDGIYGAEAVARMHFGTSANKLSRQQCALIAASLPNPIKYNSAKPSPYMYKRQRKILKEMKNLGKYPPVE
;
A
#
# COMPACT_ATOMS: atom_id res chain seq x y z
N MET A 1 -73.52 4.37 -16.44
CA MET A 1 -72.34 5.22 -16.78
C MET A 1 -71.09 4.47 -16.40
N MET A 2 -70.52 3.66 -17.33
CA MET A 2 -69.34 2.82 -17.08
C MET A 2 -68.10 3.60 -17.55
N THR A 3 -67.26 4.01 -16.62
CA THR A 3 -66.01 4.68 -16.93
C THR A 3 -64.98 3.67 -17.36
N ASN A 4 -64.66 3.72 -18.64
CA ASN A 4 -63.64 2.90 -19.31
C ASN A 4 -62.22 3.35 -18.85
N LYS A 5 -61.59 2.61 -17.91
CA LYS A 5 -60.20 2.81 -17.53
C LYS A 5 -59.31 2.32 -18.68
N LYS A 6 -58.92 3.25 -19.56
CA LYS A 6 -57.96 3.02 -20.63
C LYS A 6 -56.63 2.56 -19.98
N ASN A 7 -56.23 1.32 -20.25
CA ASN A 7 -54.93 0.76 -19.92
C ASN A 7 -53.85 1.48 -20.73
N ASP A 8 -53.24 2.50 -20.18
CA ASP A 8 -52.04 3.16 -20.75
C ASP A 8 -50.77 2.31 -20.50
N ASN A 9 -50.78 1.10 -21.05
CA ASN A 9 -49.57 0.29 -21.16
C ASN A 9 -48.80 0.70 -22.41
N ILE A 10 -48.39 1.99 -22.49
CA ILE A 10 -47.45 2.44 -23.50
C ILE A 10 -46.10 1.79 -23.16
N SER A 11 -45.75 0.74 -23.88
CA SER A 11 -44.49 0.06 -23.73
C SER A 11 -43.36 1.07 -23.93
N LYS A 12 -42.59 1.33 -22.84
CA LYS A 12 -41.44 2.26 -22.88
C LYS A 12 -40.55 1.89 -24.09
N PRO A 13 -40.12 2.87 -24.92
CA PRO A 13 -39.34 2.61 -26.11
C PRO A 13 -38.06 1.85 -25.73
N LEU A 14 -37.58 0.98 -26.61
CA LEU A 14 -36.49 0.04 -26.37
C LEU A 14 -35.22 0.71 -25.77
N TRP A 15 -34.88 1.91 -26.24
CA TRP A 15 -33.75 2.65 -25.68
C TRP A 15 -33.93 3.05 -24.21
N LYS A 16 -35.16 3.39 -23.77
CA LYS A 16 -35.45 3.68 -22.34
C LYS A 16 -35.31 2.40 -21.48
N ARG A 17 -35.79 1.26 -22.02
CA ARG A 17 -35.60 -0.04 -21.34
C ARG A 17 -34.15 -0.42 -21.22
N PHE A 18 -33.36 -0.17 -22.27
CA PHE A 18 -31.91 -0.38 -22.27
C PHE A 18 -31.21 0.51 -21.23
N LEU A 19 -31.49 1.84 -21.20
CA LEU A 19 -30.91 2.75 -20.22
C LEU A 19 -31.29 2.39 -18.77
N ILE A 20 -32.51 1.96 -18.53
CA ILE A 20 -32.94 1.47 -17.20
C ILE A 20 -32.16 0.17 -16.85
N GLY A 21 -31.97 -0.73 -17.80
CA GLY A 21 -31.16 -1.94 -17.61
C GLY A 21 -29.73 -1.60 -17.23
N VAL A 22 -29.05 -0.77 -18.02
CA VAL A 22 -27.70 -0.29 -17.74
C VAL A 22 -27.60 0.38 -16.37
N GLY A 23 -28.54 1.26 -16.04
CA GLY A 23 -28.58 1.93 -14.74
C GLY A 23 -28.73 0.95 -13.57
N LYS A 24 -29.56 -0.09 -13.71
CA LYS A 24 -29.70 -1.15 -12.71
C LYS A 24 -28.40 -1.96 -12.55
N THR A 25 -27.78 -2.37 -13.65
CA THR A 25 -26.53 -3.12 -13.63
C THR A 25 -25.42 -2.30 -12.96
N MET A 26 -25.28 -1.02 -13.32
CA MET A 26 -24.29 -0.13 -12.72
C MET A 26 -24.53 0.07 -11.22
N LYS A 27 -25.79 0.26 -10.81
CA LYS A 27 -26.16 0.35 -9.38
C LYS A 27 -25.70 -0.90 -8.62
N TRP A 28 -26.02 -2.09 -9.14
CA TRP A 28 -25.64 -3.34 -8.49
C TRP A 28 -24.11 -3.53 -8.48
N ALA A 29 -23.41 -3.19 -9.56
CA ALA A 29 -21.95 -3.23 -9.62
C ALA A 29 -21.33 -2.32 -8.55
N LEU A 30 -21.82 -1.11 -8.35
CA LEU A 30 -21.36 -0.21 -7.29
C LEU A 30 -21.64 -0.78 -5.89
N ILE A 31 -22.85 -1.31 -5.65
CA ILE A 31 -23.19 -1.93 -4.36
C ILE A 31 -22.24 -3.10 -4.06
N VAL A 32 -22.03 -3.99 -5.02
CA VAL A 32 -21.13 -5.13 -4.88
C VAL A 32 -19.70 -4.65 -4.61
N PHE A 33 -19.20 -3.70 -5.39
CA PHE A 33 -17.86 -3.14 -5.20
C PHE A 33 -17.67 -2.54 -3.80
N PHE A 34 -18.55 -1.65 -3.36
CA PHE A 34 -18.41 -1.03 -2.03
C PHE A 34 -18.58 -2.05 -0.90
N SER A 35 -19.55 -2.96 -1.01
CA SER A 35 -19.76 -3.99 0.02
C SER A 35 -18.57 -4.94 0.12
N THR A 36 -18.03 -5.42 -1.00
CA THR A 36 -16.88 -6.35 -0.99
C THR A 36 -15.59 -5.68 -0.57
N SER A 37 -15.34 -4.43 -0.98
CA SER A 37 -14.16 -3.68 -0.59
C SER A 37 -14.14 -3.35 0.90
N ILE A 38 -15.28 -2.89 1.46
CA ILE A 38 -15.41 -2.63 2.91
C ILE A 38 -15.24 -3.94 3.69
N LEU A 39 -15.88 -5.01 3.25
CA LEU A 39 -15.76 -6.33 3.89
C LEU A 39 -14.30 -6.82 3.87
N ALA A 40 -13.60 -6.68 2.76
CA ALA A 40 -12.18 -7.05 2.66
C ALA A 40 -11.32 -6.25 3.64
N VAL A 41 -11.53 -4.93 3.75
CA VAL A 41 -10.82 -4.08 4.72
C VAL A 41 -11.11 -4.54 6.15
N ILE A 42 -12.37 -4.84 6.47
CA ILE A 42 -12.76 -5.34 7.80
C ILE A 42 -12.10 -6.70 8.09
N ILE A 43 -12.09 -7.63 7.15
CA ILE A 43 -11.46 -8.94 7.33
C ILE A 43 -9.96 -8.78 7.56
N TYR A 44 -9.26 -7.99 6.74
CA TYR A 44 -7.83 -7.77 6.84
C TYR A 44 -7.41 -6.93 8.06
N LYS A 45 -8.37 -6.44 8.86
CA LYS A 45 -8.08 -5.88 10.19
C LYS A 45 -7.45 -6.93 11.12
N TRP A 46 -7.84 -8.20 11.01
CA TRP A 46 -7.41 -9.28 11.91
C TRP A 46 -6.71 -10.42 11.17
N VAL A 47 -7.03 -10.62 9.90
CA VAL A 47 -6.50 -11.73 9.10
C VAL A 47 -5.26 -11.29 8.34
N PRO A 48 -4.17 -12.07 8.30
CA PRO A 48 -3.04 -11.83 7.42
C PRO A 48 -3.46 -11.68 5.96
N VAL A 49 -2.78 -10.79 5.23
CA VAL A 49 -2.95 -10.65 3.76
C VAL A 49 -2.07 -11.72 3.09
N PRO A 50 -2.65 -12.80 2.56
CA PRO A 50 -1.86 -13.94 2.08
C PRO A 50 -1.17 -13.66 0.76
N TYR A 51 -1.79 -12.83 -0.08
CA TYR A 51 -1.32 -12.54 -1.43
C TYR A 51 -1.85 -11.20 -1.91
N THR A 52 -1.00 -10.41 -2.57
CA THR A 52 -1.38 -9.09 -3.07
C THR A 52 -1.52 -9.07 -4.59
N PRO A 53 -2.29 -8.11 -5.17
CA PRO A 53 -2.35 -7.93 -6.61
C PRO A 53 -0.97 -7.71 -7.25
N LEU A 54 -0.06 -7.03 -6.53
CA LEU A 54 1.31 -6.82 -6.99
C LEU A 54 2.07 -8.14 -7.15
N MET A 55 1.99 -9.05 -6.16
CA MET A 55 2.62 -10.38 -6.23
C MET A 55 2.13 -11.16 -7.44
N PHE A 56 0.82 -11.15 -7.69
CA PHE A 56 0.23 -11.81 -8.85
C PHE A 56 0.75 -11.23 -10.17
N ILE A 57 0.73 -9.91 -10.30
CA ILE A 57 1.16 -9.22 -11.53
C ILE A 57 2.65 -9.49 -11.78
N ARG A 58 3.50 -9.42 -10.74
CA ARG A 58 4.93 -9.73 -10.88
C ARG A 58 5.21 -11.14 -11.35
N ASN A 59 4.45 -12.13 -10.85
CA ASN A 59 4.57 -13.51 -11.31
C ASN A 59 4.19 -13.66 -12.78
N VAL A 60 3.14 -12.97 -13.24
CA VAL A 60 2.76 -12.95 -14.64
C VAL A 60 3.85 -12.28 -15.50
N GLU A 61 4.37 -11.12 -15.07
CA GLU A 61 5.45 -10.41 -15.77
C GLU A 61 6.71 -11.28 -15.87
N GLN A 62 7.16 -11.91 -14.77
CA GLN A 62 8.31 -12.82 -14.78
C GLN A 62 8.11 -13.98 -15.75
N LYS A 63 6.93 -14.59 -15.75
CA LYS A 63 6.60 -15.69 -16.66
C LYS A 63 6.58 -15.26 -18.14
N MET A 64 6.04 -14.07 -18.42
CA MET A 64 6.06 -13.50 -19.78
C MET A 64 7.47 -13.17 -20.25
N ASP A 65 8.37 -12.78 -19.35
CA ASP A 65 9.80 -12.55 -19.62
C ASP A 65 10.61 -13.84 -19.73
N GLY A 66 9.98 -15.03 -19.64
CA GLY A 66 10.67 -16.32 -19.66
C GLY A 66 11.54 -16.62 -18.44
N LYS A 67 11.31 -15.90 -17.33
CA LYS A 67 12.01 -16.11 -16.06
C LYS A 67 11.24 -17.10 -15.17
N GLU A 68 11.95 -17.74 -14.25
CA GLU A 68 11.29 -18.47 -13.17
C GLU A 68 10.52 -17.52 -12.28
N THR A 69 9.28 -17.90 -11.93
CA THR A 69 8.45 -17.11 -11.03
C THR A 69 8.99 -17.20 -9.63
N ARG A 70 9.18 -16.03 -8.99
CA ARG A 70 9.65 -15.93 -7.62
C ARG A 70 8.71 -15.09 -6.79
N THR A 71 8.16 -15.67 -5.74
CA THR A 71 7.38 -14.98 -4.70
C THR A 71 7.76 -15.51 -3.35
N GLU A 72 8.72 -14.84 -2.73
CA GLU A 72 9.13 -15.10 -1.36
C GLU A 72 8.28 -14.23 -0.44
N HIS A 73 7.37 -14.85 0.30
CA HIS A 73 6.48 -14.17 1.24
C HIS A 73 6.20 -15.06 2.44
N THR A 74 6.38 -14.51 3.63
CA THR A 74 6.01 -15.15 4.90
C THR A 74 5.49 -14.06 5.82
N TRP A 75 4.22 -14.19 6.23
CA TRP A 75 3.62 -13.28 7.20
C TRP A 75 4.17 -13.54 8.59
N VAL A 76 4.52 -12.47 9.30
CA VAL A 76 4.88 -12.49 10.72
C VAL A 76 4.15 -11.37 11.46
N SER A 77 3.82 -11.58 12.74
CA SER A 77 3.25 -10.53 13.59
C SER A 77 4.22 -9.36 13.71
N ILE A 78 3.69 -8.17 13.97
CA ILE A 78 4.52 -6.98 14.26
C ILE A 78 5.45 -7.22 15.45
N ASP A 79 5.03 -8.02 16.44
CA ASP A 79 5.80 -8.39 17.62
C ASP A 79 6.98 -9.33 17.28
N ASP A 80 6.90 -10.05 16.17
CA ASP A 80 7.96 -10.93 15.64
C ASP A 80 8.88 -10.21 14.64
N ILE A 81 8.75 -8.89 14.52
CA ILE A 81 9.63 -8.04 13.71
C ILE A 81 10.50 -7.20 14.65
N SER A 82 11.80 -7.07 14.35
CA SER A 82 12.67 -6.14 15.06
C SER A 82 12.06 -4.75 15.14
N PRO A 83 11.88 -4.14 16.32
CA PRO A 83 11.27 -2.82 16.48
C PRO A 83 12.02 -1.70 15.74
N ASP A 84 13.25 -1.97 15.35
CA ASP A 84 14.04 -1.05 14.51
C ASP A 84 13.56 -1.00 13.05
N LEU A 85 12.82 -2.02 12.56
CA LEU A 85 12.34 -2.00 11.17
C LEU A 85 11.15 -1.05 10.97
N PRO A 86 10.06 -1.13 11.76
CA PRO A 86 9.00 -0.12 11.68
C PRO A 86 9.52 1.29 12.00
N LEU A 87 10.47 1.44 12.92
CA LEU A 87 11.11 2.72 13.21
C LEU A 87 11.89 3.26 11.99
N ALA A 88 12.64 2.40 11.26
CA ALA A 88 13.37 2.80 10.07
C ALA A 88 12.44 3.19 8.92
N VAL A 89 11.33 2.47 8.75
CA VAL A 89 10.30 2.78 7.76
C VAL A 89 9.61 4.10 8.10
N TRP A 90 9.18 4.30 9.33
CA TRP A 90 8.61 5.55 9.82
C TRP A 90 9.57 6.73 9.58
N ALA A 91 10.84 6.59 9.93
CA ALA A 91 11.88 7.61 9.73
C ALA A 91 12.17 7.92 8.25
N SER A 92 12.00 6.94 7.35
CA SER A 92 12.35 7.06 5.92
C SER A 92 11.20 7.51 5.04
N GLU A 93 10.00 6.95 5.26
CA GLU A 93 8.88 7.05 4.35
C GLU A 93 7.85 8.11 4.79
N ASP A 94 7.61 8.25 6.09
CA ASP A 94 6.50 9.06 6.58
C ASP A 94 6.68 9.46 8.05
N GLN A 95 7.46 10.50 8.32
CA GLN A 95 7.77 10.95 9.69
C GLN A 95 6.55 11.47 10.45
N ASN A 96 5.49 11.85 9.76
CA ASN A 96 4.24 12.31 10.34
C ASN A 96 3.16 11.21 10.47
N PHE A 97 3.52 9.93 10.27
CA PHE A 97 2.59 8.80 10.22
C PHE A 97 1.58 8.76 11.36
N PHE A 98 2.00 9.07 12.58
CA PHE A 98 1.13 9.09 13.76
C PHE A 98 0.36 10.41 13.95
N LYS A 99 0.62 11.44 13.11
CA LYS A 99 0.02 12.77 13.24
C LYS A 99 -1.11 13.05 12.24
N HIS A 100 -1.22 12.22 11.18
CA HIS A 100 -2.24 12.39 10.15
C HIS A 100 -3.12 11.14 10.02
N ASN A 101 -4.29 11.30 9.37
CA ASN A 101 -5.24 10.23 9.07
C ASN A 101 -5.18 9.87 7.57
N GLY A 102 -4.05 9.27 7.16
CA GLY A 102 -3.84 8.73 5.82
C GLY A 102 -3.22 9.69 4.81
N PHE A 103 -3.38 11.01 4.97
CA PHE A 103 -2.85 12.02 4.06
C PHE A 103 -2.06 13.08 4.84
N ASP A 104 -0.80 13.26 4.46
CA ASP A 104 0.03 14.36 4.97
C ASP A 104 -0.07 15.56 4.01
N PHE A 105 -1.03 16.44 4.29
CA PHE A 105 -1.26 17.62 3.46
C PHE A 105 -0.13 18.63 3.52
N GLU A 106 0.63 18.69 4.62
CA GLU A 106 1.81 19.56 4.74
C GLU A 106 2.93 19.05 3.82
N ALA A 107 3.23 17.74 3.88
CA ALA A 107 4.21 17.13 3.00
C ALA A 107 3.82 17.25 1.52
N ILE A 108 2.53 17.14 1.19
CA ILE A 108 2.01 17.36 -0.19
C ILE A 108 2.24 18.80 -0.62
N ALA A 109 1.91 19.78 0.22
CA ALA A 109 2.10 21.20 -0.08
C ALA A 109 3.57 21.55 -0.27
N ASP A 110 4.45 20.99 0.57
CA ASP A 110 5.90 21.23 0.47
C ASP A 110 6.49 20.57 -0.77
N ALA A 111 6.10 19.34 -1.10
CA ALA A 111 6.53 18.69 -2.33
C ALA A 111 6.08 19.47 -3.58
N TYR A 112 4.88 20.05 -3.57
CA TYR A 112 4.38 20.88 -4.64
C TYR A 112 5.18 22.19 -4.79
N LYS A 113 5.48 22.87 -3.68
CA LYS A 113 6.32 24.09 -3.68
C LYS A 113 7.72 23.80 -4.20
N GLU A 114 8.33 22.68 -3.74
CA GLU A 114 9.67 22.28 -4.17
C GLU A 114 9.71 21.97 -5.67
N ALA A 115 8.71 21.24 -6.19
CA ALA A 115 8.59 20.95 -7.62
C ALA A 115 8.40 22.22 -8.46
N LYS A 116 7.60 23.18 -8.00
CA LYS A 116 7.38 24.48 -8.68
C LYS A 116 8.65 25.33 -8.76
N ASN A 117 9.53 25.21 -7.76
CA ASN A 117 10.81 25.91 -7.70
C ASN A 117 11.95 25.18 -8.44
N GLY A 118 11.65 24.17 -9.27
CA GLY A 118 12.65 23.40 -10.02
C GLY A 118 13.46 22.42 -9.17
N GLY A 119 13.04 22.18 -7.93
CA GLY A 119 13.63 21.19 -7.03
C GLY A 119 13.31 19.75 -7.45
N ARG A 120 13.97 18.80 -6.79
CA ARG A 120 13.75 17.38 -7.05
C ARG A 120 12.36 16.98 -6.56
N GLN A 121 11.55 16.39 -7.41
CA GLN A 121 10.25 15.86 -7.05
C GLN A 121 10.39 14.80 -5.92
N ARG A 122 9.93 15.15 -4.73
CA ARG A 122 9.84 14.21 -3.58
C ARG A 122 8.50 13.48 -3.65
N GLY A 123 8.51 12.19 -3.33
CA GLY A 123 7.27 11.47 -3.08
C GLY A 123 6.63 11.98 -1.77
N ALA A 124 5.34 12.29 -1.83
CA ALA A 124 4.55 12.70 -0.66
C ALA A 124 3.49 11.64 -0.31
N SER A 125 3.68 10.41 -0.74
CA SER A 125 2.77 9.31 -0.40
C SER A 125 3.09 8.77 0.98
N THR A 126 2.08 8.67 1.83
CA THR A 126 2.17 8.17 3.19
C THR A 126 2.29 6.64 3.25
N ILE A 127 2.67 6.09 4.41
CA ILE A 127 2.66 4.64 4.66
C ILE A 127 1.26 4.07 4.43
N SER A 128 0.21 4.76 4.86
CA SER A 128 -1.18 4.34 4.66
C SER A 128 -1.55 4.26 3.17
N GLN A 129 -1.18 5.25 2.37
CA GLN A 129 -1.40 5.24 0.92
C GLN A 129 -0.62 4.11 0.23
N GLN A 130 0.62 3.86 0.64
CA GLN A 130 1.42 2.76 0.13
C GLN A 130 0.82 1.40 0.49
N THR A 131 0.31 1.23 1.74
CA THR A 131 -0.38 0.03 2.19
C THR A 131 -1.64 -0.22 1.36
N ALA A 132 -2.51 0.79 1.23
CA ALA A 132 -3.74 0.71 0.43
C ALA A 132 -3.44 0.30 -1.02
N LYS A 133 -2.43 0.91 -1.64
CA LYS A 133 -1.98 0.57 -2.99
C LYS A 133 -1.52 -0.88 -3.08
N ASN A 134 -0.64 -1.34 -2.20
CA ASN A 134 -0.02 -2.65 -2.30
C ASN A 134 -1.02 -3.80 -2.04
N VAL A 135 -1.95 -3.59 -1.11
CA VAL A 135 -2.92 -4.64 -0.71
C VAL A 135 -4.10 -4.76 -1.67
N PHE A 136 -4.59 -3.63 -2.20
CA PHE A 136 -5.88 -3.62 -2.91
C PHE A 136 -5.78 -3.25 -4.39
N LEU A 137 -4.63 -2.73 -4.87
CA LEU A 137 -4.55 -2.13 -6.19
C LEU A 137 -3.40 -2.70 -7.03
N TRP A 138 -3.41 -2.32 -8.29
CA TRP A 138 -2.38 -2.68 -9.28
C TRP A 138 -1.25 -1.65 -9.34
N PRO A 139 -0.03 -2.03 -9.82
CA PRO A 139 1.16 -1.17 -9.76
C PRO A 139 1.15 0.00 -10.77
N GLN A 140 0.47 -0.14 -11.94
CA GLN A 140 0.51 0.88 -12.98
C GLN A 140 -0.11 2.20 -12.51
N SER A 141 0.60 3.31 -12.79
CA SER A 141 0.14 4.63 -12.38
C SER A 141 -0.97 5.15 -13.30
N SER A 142 -2.10 5.57 -12.71
CA SER A 142 -3.20 6.26 -13.39
C SER A 142 -3.98 7.12 -12.39
N TRP A 143 -4.69 8.13 -12.90
CA TRP A 143 -5.57 8.95 -12.06
C TRP A 143 -6.69 8.14 -11.42
N VAL A 144 -7.25 7.17 -12.16
CA VAL A 144 -8.27 6.24 -11.65
C VAL A 144 -7.74 5.42 -10.49
N ARG A 145 -6.54 4.82 -10.65
CA ARG A 145 -5.90 4.07 -9.56
C ARG A 145 -5.63 4.99 -8.35
N LYS A 146 -5.22 6.25 -8.58
CA LYS A 146 -4.98 7.20 -7.48
C LYS A 146 -6.26 7.54 -6.73
N GLY A 147 -7.41 7.60 -7.41
CA GLY A 147 -8.72 7.73 -6.78
C GLY A 147 -9.07 6.53 -5.88
N PHE A 148 -8.84 5.29 -6.38
CA PHE A 148 -9.03 4.09 -5.56
C PHE A 148 -8.03 4.00 -4.40
N GLU A 149 -6.78 4.44 -4.59
CA GLU A 149 -5.80 4.54 -3.51
C GLU A 149 -6.30 5.44 -2.38
N ALA A 150 -6.83 6.62 -2.73
CA ALA A 150 -7.41 7.52 -1.73
C ALA A 150 -8.61 6.89 -1.01
N TYR A 151 -9.50 6.21 -1.75
CA TYR A 151 -10.65 5.50 -1.18
C TYR A 151 -10.21 4.42 -0.17
N PHE A 152 -9.29 3.53 -0.56
CA PHE A 152 -8.81 2.48 0.34
C PHE A 152 -7.98 3.03 1.50
N THR A 153 -7.25 4.14 1.30
CA THR A 153 -6.55 4.83 2.38
C THR A 153 -7.51 5.32 3.46
N LEU A 154 -8.63 5.94 3.07
CA LEU A 154 -9.67 6.35 4.03
C LEU A 154 -10.26 5.15 4.77
N LEU A 155 -10.52 4.04 4.08
CA LEU A 155 -11.07 2.86 4.71
C LEU A 155 -10.11 2.23 5.73
N ILE A 156 -8.84 2.04 5.37
CA ILE A 156 -7.89 1.44 6.32
C ILE A 156 -7.63 2.35 7.53
N GLU A 157 -7.58 3.67 7.36
CA GLU A 157 -7.45 4.61 8.48
C GLU A 157 -8.70 4.63 9.38
N LEU A 158 -9.88 4.41 8.81
CA LEU A 158 -11.12 4.34 9.57
C LEU A 158 -11.24 3.05 10.40
N PHE A 159 -10.78 1.93 9.86
CA PHE A 159 -11.03 0.61 10.46
C PHE A 159 -9.81 0.01 11.16
N TRP A 160 -8.56 0.37 10.79
CA TRP A 160 -7.33 -0.20 11.33
C TRP A 160 -6.63 0.78 12.27
N SER A 161 -5.88 0.24 13.22
CA SER A 161 -4.93 1.06 14.00
C SER A 161 -3.68 1.38 13.17
N LYS A 162 -2.93 2.39 13.56
CA LYS A 162 -1.63 2.72 12.95
C LYS A 162 -0.65 1.55 13.00
N GLU A 163 -0.66 0.80 14.10
CA GLU A 163 0.15 -0.41 14.25
C GLU A 163 -0.25 -1.48 13.23
N ARG A 164 -1.57 -1.70 13.04
CA ARG A 164 -2.05 -2.66 12.03
C ARG A 164 -1.70 -2.22 10.60
N ILE A 165 -1.80 -0.93 10.29
CA ILE A 165 -1.37 -0.40 8.98
C ILE A 165 0.12 -0.68 8.76
N MET A 166 0.96 -0.42 9.76
CA MET A 166 2.40 -0.69 9.69
C MET A 166 2.69 -2.19 9.58
N GLU A 167 2.00 -3.04 10.34
CA GLU A 167 2.15 -4.50 10.25
C GLU A 167 1.83 -5.01 8.85
N VAL A 168 0.70 -4.60 8.29
CA VAL A 168 0.32 -4.98 6.91
C VAL A 168 1.31 -4.42 5.90
N TYR A 169 1.77 -3.18 6.06
CA TYR A 169 2.81 -2.59 5.23
C TYR A 169 4.07 -3.45 5.21
N LEU A 170 4.61 -3.74 6.39
CA LEU A 170 5.85 -4.50 6.55
C LEU A 170 5.77 -5.94 6.05
N ASN A 171 4.57 -6.50 5.94
CA ASN A 171 4.36 -7.83 5.39
C ASN A 171 4.00 -7.85 3.90
N SER A 172 3.55 -6.74 3.32
CA SER A 172 2.99 -6.72 1.96
C SER A 172 3.86 -6.01 0.92
N ILE A 173 4.77 -5.11 1.37
CA ILE A 173 5.57 -4.33 0.44
C ILE A 173 6.68 -5.16 -0.20
N GLU A 174 6.96 -4.90 -1.48
CA GLU A 174 8.12 -5.46 -2.17
C GLU A 174 9.41 -4.85 -1.59
N MET A 175 10.31 -5.70 -1.11
CA MET A 175 11.59 -5.33 -0.49
C MET A 175 12.82 -5.82 -1.30
N GLY A 176 12.56 -6.50 -2.40
CA GLY A 176 13.52 -7.01 -3.37
C GLY A 176 12.79 -7.65 -4.54
N ASP A 177 13.49 -8.05 -5.59
CA ASP A 177 12.89 -8.71 -6.75
C ASP A 177 12.21 -10.03 -6.36
N GLY A 178 10.86 -10.03 -6.35
CA GLY A 178 10.05 -11.16 -5.89
C GLY A 178 10.14 -11.45 -4.39
N ILE A 179 10.62 -10.50 -3.58
CA ILE A 179 10.74 -10.63 -2.12
C ILE A 179 9.79 -9.66 -1.45
N TYR A 180 8.84 -10.19 -0.69
CA TYR A 180 7.76 -9.43 -0.07
C TYR A 180 7.76 -9.60 1.45
N GLY A 181 7.81 -8.49 2.15
CA GLY A 181 7.71 -8.42 3.60
C GLY A 181 9.02 -8.66 4.35
N ALA A 182 8.92 -8.37 5.66
CA ALA A 182 10.06 -8.31 6.58
C ALA A 182 10.79 -9.65 6.74
N GLU A 183 10.03 -10.74 6.90
CA GLU A 183 10.62 -12.07 7.11
C GLU A 183 11.34 -12.57 5.85
N ALA A 184 10.72 -12.36 4.68
CA ALA A 184 11.32 -12.78 3.42
C ALA A 184 12.64 -12.03 3.16
N VAL A 185 12.67 -10.69 3.32
CA VAL A 185 13.89 -9.92 3.11
C VAL A 185 14.97 -10.25 4.16
N ALA A 186 14.58 -10.51 5.42
CA ALA A 186 15.51 -10.92 6.46
C ALA A 186 16.21 -12.24 6.11
N ARG A 187 15.46 -13.23 5.66
CA ARG A 187 16.00 -14.53 5.24
C ARG A 187 16.86 -14.43 3.98
N MET A 188 16.31 -13.77 2.94
CA MET A 188 16.95 -13.77 1.62
C MET A 188 18.16 -12.84 1.52
N HIS A 189 18.15 -11.71 2.24
CA HIS A 189 19.23 -10.72 2.15
C HIS A 189 20.23 -10.81 3.29
N PHE A 190 19.82 -11.32 4.47
CA PHE A 190 20.67 -11.29 5.66
C PHE A 190 20.84 -12.66 6.33
N GLY A 191 20.18 -13.71 5.83
CA GLY A 191 20.30 -15.07 6.40
C GLY A 191 19.79 -15.17 7.84
N THR A 192 18.85 -14.31 8.23
CA THR A 192 18.31 -14.23 9.59
C THR A 192 16.80 -14.13 9.58
N SER A 193 16.14 -14.07 10.74
CA SER A 193 14.71 -13.83 10.87
C SER A 193 14.40 -12.34 11.12
N ALA A 194 13.18 -11.90 10.85
CA ALA A 194 12.77 -10.50 10.97
C ALA A 194 13.01 -9.92 12.37
N ASN A 195 12.79 -10.71 13.42
CA ASN A 195 13.00 -10.28 14.81
C ASN A 195 14.50 -10.10 15.19
N LYS A 196 15.43 -10.68 14.42
CA LYS A 196 16.87 -10.61 14.65
C LYS A 196 17.58 -9.58 13.75
N LEU A 197 16.83 -8.83 12.95
CA LEU A 197 17.42 -7.76 12.14
C LEU A 197 18.06 -6.70 13.04
N SER A 198 19.31 -6.37 12.76
CA SER A 198 20.00 -5.28 13.43
C SER A 198 19.48 -3.91 12.95
N ARG A 199 19.66 -2.87 13.77
CA ARG A 199 19.30 -1.49 13.43
C ARG A 199 19.88 -1.03 12.09
N GLN A 200 21.10 -1.43 11.78
CA GLN A 200 21.78 -1.12 10.51
C GLN A 200 21.13 -1.83 9.33
N GLN A 201 20.73 -3.09 9.49
CA GLN A 201 20.04 -3.86 8.46
C GLN A 201 18.65 -3.29 8.21
N CYS A 202 17.89 -2.93 9.27
CA CYS A 202 16.59 -2.26 9.16
C CYS A 202 16.70 -0.95 8.37
N ALA A 203 17.70 -0.13 8.65
CA ALA A 203 17.92 1.11 7.91
C ALA A 203 18.35 0.88 6.44
N LEU A 204 19.05 -0.22 6.13
CA LEU A 204 19.36 -0.60 4.73
C LEU A 204 18.10 -1.06 3.98
N ILE A 205 17.25 -1.85 4.62
CA ILE A 205 15.95 -2.25 4.06
C ILE A 205 15.13 -1.00 3.75
N ALA A 206 14.96 -0.10 4.71
CA ALA A 206 14.24 1.15 4.50
C ALA A 206 14.86 2.02 3.39
N ALA A 207 16.19 2.00 3.25
CA ALA A 207 16.86 2.72 2.17
C ALA A 207 16.59 2.14 0.77
N SER A 208 16.19 0.87 0.66
CA SER A 208 15.87 0.21 -0.62
C SER A 208 14.43 0.44 -1.09
N LEU A 209 13.49 0.76 -0.19
CA LEU A 209 12.05 0.81 -0.47
C LEU A 209 11.62 1.70 -1.64
N PRO A 210 12.25 2.84 -1.94
CA PRO A 210 11.85 3.65 -3.09
C PRO A 210 11.99 2.95 -4.44
N ASN A 211 12.88 1.96 -4.56
CA ASN A 211 13.01 1.12 -5.75
C ASN A 211 13.72 -0.19 -5.36
N PRO A 212 12.99 -1.17 -4.79
CA PRO A 212 13.58 -2.39 -4.23
C PRO A 212 14.17 -3.34 -5.28
N ILE A 213 13.75 -3.21 -6.54
CA ILE A 213 14.35 -3.96 -7.66
C ILE A 213 15.75 -3.42 -7.98
N LYS A 214 15.91 -2.09 -7.96
CA LYS A 214 17.19 -1.43 -8.25
C LYS A 214 18.13 -1.44 -7.04
N TYR A 215 17.59 -1.24 -5.84
CA TYR A 215 18.35 -1.09 -4.60
C TYR A 215 18.28 -2.37 -3.78
N ASN A 216 19.36 -3.14 -3.83
CA ASN A 216 19.43 -4.41 -3.10
C ASN A 216 20.07 -4.19 -1.73
N SER A 217 19.33 -4.46 -0.64
CA SER A 217 19.83 -4.28 0.73
C SER A 217 20.89 -5.31 1.15
N ALA A 218 20.99 -6.46 0.44
CA ALA A 218 22.08 -7.41 0.63
C ALA A 218 23.41 -6.95 -0.01
N LYS A 219 23.33 -6.12 -1.07
CA LYS A 219 24.50 -5.59 -1.81
C LYS A 219 24.36 -4.07 -1.95
N PRO A 220 24.46 -3.32 -0.84
CA PRO A 220 24.16 -1.90 -0.83
C PRO A 220 25.23 -1.09 -1.59
N SER A 221 24.75 -0.17 -2.44
CA SER A 221 25.58 0.79 -3.14
C SER A 221 26.05 1.94 -2.21
N PRO A 222 27.05 2.74 -2.62
CA PRO A 222 27.45 3.94 -1.88
C PRO A 222 26.30 4.91 -1.62
N TYR A 223 25.35 5.01 -2.55
CA TYR A 223 24.13 5.80 -2.38
C TYR A 223 23.25 5.26 -1.25
N MET A 224 23.07 3.93 -1.17
CA MET A 224 22.30 3.30 -0.11
C MET A 224 22.92 3.49 1.27
N TYR A 225 24.25 3.38 1.38
CA TYR A 225 24.94 3.69 2.64
C TYR A 225 24.80 5.15 3.05
N LYS A 226 24.82 6.09 2.10
CA LYS A 226 24.53 7.51 2.39
C LYS A 226 23.10 7.69 2.90
N ARG A 227 22.12 7.01 2.28
CA ARG A 227 20.72 7.04 2.70
C ARG A 227 20.52 6.38 4.07
N GLN A 228 21.14 5.21 4.29
CA GLN A 228 21.14 4.51 5.57
C GLN A 228 21.58 5.41 6.74
N ARG A 229 22.71 6.12 6.57
CA ARG A 229 23.21 7.06 7.62
C ARG A 229 22.19 8.16 7.95
N LYS A 230 21.47 8.67 6.94
CA LYS A 230 20.38 9.64 7.18
C LYS A 230 19.25 9.01 7.97
N ILE A 231 18.81 7.81 7.55
CA ILE A 231 17.73 7.08 8.22
C ILE A 231 18.09 6.80 9.67
N LEU A 232 19.31 6.30 9.94
CA LEU A 232 19.78 6.04 11.31
C LEU A 232 19.78 7.31 12.19
N LYS A 233 20.10 8.48 11.61
CA LYS A 233 19.99 9.76 12.31
C LYS A 233 18.53 10.08 12.65
N GLU A 234 17.61 9.94 11.69
CA GLU A 234 16.19 10.21 11.93
C GLU A 234 15.56 9.19 12.90
N MET A 235 15.93 7.92 12.84
CA MET A 235 15.54 6.90 13.84
C MET A 235 15.95 7.32 15.26
N LYS A 236 17.14 7.95 15.40
CA LYS A 236 17.58 8.47 16.69
C LYS A 236 16.73 9.66 17.15
N ASN A 237 16.35 10.56 16.24
CA ASN A 237 15.52 11.72 16.53
C ASN A 237 14.09 11.31 16.92
N LEU A 238 13.52 10.30 16.27
CA LEU A 238 12.17 9.79 16.57
C LEU A 238 12.11 8.94 17.84
N GLY A 239 13.23 8.33 18.26
CA GLY A 239 13.34 7.58 19.51
C GLY A 239 12.97 6.11 19.36
N LYS A 240 11.75 5.72 19.78
CA LYS A 240 11.27 4.32 19.77
C LYS A 240 9.98 4.18 18.95
N TYR A 241 9.73 2.97 18.50
CA TYR A 241 8.48 2.59 17.84
C TYR A 241 7.72 1.58 18.75
N PRO A 242 6.39 1.71 18.91
CA PRO A 242 5.61 2.91 18.61
C PRO A 242 6.04 4.11 19.48
N PRO A 243 5.67 5.37 19.11
CA PRO A 243 5.98 6.52 19.94
C PRO A 243 5.32 6.35 21.32
N VAL A 244 6.04 6.70 22.36
CA VAL A 244 5.49 6.78 23.73
C VAL A 244 4.70 8.09 23.81
N GLU A 245 3.42 8.01 24.16
CA GLU A 245 2.57 9.17 24.40
C GLU A 245 3.08 10.05 25.56
#